data_62e95ecefcc48798b906a4e733c6c698
#
_entry.id   62e95ecefcc48798b906a4e733c6c698
#
_cell.length_a   1.000
_cell.length_b   1.000
_cell.length_c   1.000
_cell.angle_alpha   90.00
_cell.angle_beta   90.00
_cell.angle_gamma   90.00
#
_symmetry.space_group_name_H-M   'P 1'
#
loop_
_entity.id
_entity.type
_entity.pdbx_description
1 polymer ?
#
loop_
_entity_poly.entity_id
_entity_poly.type
_entity_poly.pdbx_seq_one_letter_code
_entity_poly.pdbx_strand_id
1 'polypeptide(L)'
;MAAYIIVDGEVTDSEKMEIYKSQAKPLVESFGGEYLARGGPMSVKENQRWTPHRLVLLKFPSMEQAEFFFNSPAYQALLPISREASRRTLVIFEGV
;
A
#
# COMPACT_ATOMS: atom_id res chain seq x y z
N MET A 1 -3.48 -17.56 -8.50
CA MET A 1 -3.39 -16.27 -9.20
C MET A 1 -2.86 -15.21 -8.25
N ALA A 2 -2.01 -14.35 -8.75
CA ALA A 2 -1.48 -13.27 -7.93
C ALA A 2 -2.58 -12.29 -7.53
N ALA A 3 -2.36 -11.58 -6.44
CA ALA A 3 -3.23 -10.49 -6.01
C ALA A 3 -2.39 -9.24 -5.82
N TYR A 4 -3.05 -8.10 -5.90
CA TYR A 4 -2.38 -6.81 -5.82
C TYR A 4 -3.01 -5.96 -4.74
N ILE A 5 -2.18 -5.15 -4.09
CA ILE A 5 -2.66 -4.09 -3.23
C ILE A 5 -2.29 -2.78 -3.90
N ILE A 6 -3.28 -1.96 -4.22
CA ILE A 6 -3.03 -0.62 -4.73
C ILE A 6 -3.41 0.38 -3.65
N VAL A 7 -2.51 1.35 -3.45
CA VAL A 7 -2.73 2.42 -2.48
C VAL A 7 -2.57 3.75 -3.19
N ASP A 8 -3.55 4.62 -3.02
CA ASP A 8 -3.45 6.03 -3.40
C ASP A 8 -3.47 6.84 -2.11
N GLY A 9 -2.45 7.64 -1.88
CA GLY A 9 -2.32 8.38 -0.64
C GLY A 9 -1.81 9.80 -0.80
N GLU A 10 -2.32 10.67 0.06
CA GLU A 10 -1.80 12.02 0.22
C GLU A 10 -1.07 12.09 1.54
N VAL A 11 0.24 12.31 1.50
CA VAL A 11 1.07 12.39 2.71
C VAL A 11 0.86 13.74 3.38
N THR A 12 0.46 13.71 4.65
CA THR A 12 0.21 14.92 5.45
C THR A 12 1.28 15.14 6.53
N ASP A 13 2.04 14.09 6.86
CA ASP A 13 3.13 14.14 7.83
C ASP A 13 4.26 13.26 7.33
N SER A 14 5.27 13.89 6.73
CA SER A 14 6.36 13.15 6.08
C SER A 14 7.24 12.39 7.06
N GLU A 15 7.42 12.89 8.28
CA GLU A 15 8.24 12.21 9.29
C GLU A 15 7.58 10.91 9.74
N LYS A 16 6.28 10.95 10.04
CA LYS A 16 5.53 9.76 10.40
C LYS A 16 5.46 8.77 9.24
N MET A 17 5.34 9.29 8.01
CA MET A 17 5.31 8.43 6.83
C MET A 17 6.63 7.67 6.68
N GLU A 18 7.78 8.30 6.95
CA GLU A 18 9.07 7.61 6.89
C GLU A 18 9.16 6.49 7.94
N ILE A 19 8.63 6.73 9.15
CA ILE A 19 8.56 5.70 10.19
C ILE A 19 7.71 4.52 9.70
N TYR A 20 6.51 4.80 9.16
CA TYR A 20 5.65 3.76 8.63
C TYR A 20 6.35 2.98 7.52
N LYS A 21 6.94 3.66 6.55
CA LYS A 21 7.60 3.03 5.41
C LYS A 21 8.74 2.10 5.84
N SER A 22 9.53 2.53 6.83
CA SER A 22 10.66 1.74 7.31
C SER A 22 10.23 0.43 7.97
N GLN A 23 9.05 0.41 8.57
CA GLN A 23 8.51 -0.78 9.23
C GLN A 23 7.65 -1.62 8.29
N ALA A 24 6.95 -0.99 7.35
CA ALA A 24 6.06 -1.69 6.44
C ALA A 24 6.83 -2.55 5.42
N LYS A 25 7.94 -2.07 4.89
CA LYS A 25 8.67 -2.79 3.83
C LYS A 25 9.12 -4.18 4.27
N PRO A 26 9.88 -4.33 5.39
CA PRO A 26 10.29 -5.67 5.81
C PRO A 26 9.09 -6.56 6.16
N LEU A 27 8.02 -5.98 6.66
CA LEU A 27 6.82 -6.75 7.00
C LEU A 27 6.13 -7.28 5.75
N VAL A 28 5.93 -6.45 4.74
CA VAL A 28 5.38 -6.87 3.44
C VAL A 28 6.20 -8.03 2.88
N GLU A 29 7.51 -7.89 2.87
CA GLU A 29 8.40 -8.92 2.33
C GLU A 29 8.34 -10.22 3.13
N SER A 30 8.19 -10.12 4.46
CA SER A 30 8.08 -11.31 5.32
C SER A 30 6.80 -12.11 5.07
N PHE A 31 5.76 -11.48 4.51
CA PHE A 31 4.51 -12.14 4.14
C PHE A 31 4.47 -12.58 2.68
N GLY A 32 5.59 -12.49 1.97
CA GLY A 32 5.68 -12.91 0.57
C GLY A 32 5.26 -11.84 -0.43
N GLY A 33 5.08 -10.60 0.02
CA GLY A 33 4.75 -9.49 -0.85
C GLY A 33 5.99 -8.83 -1.42
N GLU A 34 5.80 -8.11 -2.53
CA GLU A 34 6.86 -7.29 -3.11
C GLU A 34 6.30 -5.97 -3.61
N TYR A 35 7.09 -4.92 -3.51
CA TYR A 35 6.72 -3.63 -4.07
C TYR A 35 7.03 -3.61 -5.57
N LEU A 36 6.01 -3.31 -6.38
CA LEU A 36 6.16 -3.15 -7.82
C LEU A 36 6.29 -1.67 -8.19
N ALA A 37 5.66 -0.80 -7.41
CA ALA A 37 5.75 0.65 -7.55
C ALA A 37 5.58 1.27 -6.17
N ARG A 38 6.27 2.38 -5.92
CA ARG A 38 6.24 3.01 -4.60
C ARG A 38 6.42 4.51 -4.71
N GLY A 39 5.37 5.18 -5.20
CA GLY A 39 5.34 6.64 -5.25
C GLY A 39 6.23 7.27 -6.30
N GLY A 40 6.52 6.56 -7.39
CA GLY A 40 7.29 7.11 -8.49
C GLY A 40 6.49 8.12 -9.33
N PRO A 41 7.14 8.74 -10.32
CA PRO A 41 6.46 9.69 -11.22
C PRO A 41 5.25 9.08 -11.89
N MET A 42 4.21 9.89 -12.09
CA MET A 42 2.98 9.46 -12.73
C MET A 42 2.69 10.30 -13.96
N SER A 43 1.98 9.70 -14.91
CA SER A 43 1.42 10.40 -16.05
C SER A 43 -0.09 10.13 -16.05
N VAL A 44 -0.86 11.08 -15.55
CA VAL A 44 -2.32 10.94 -15.47
C VAL A 44 -2.93 11.24 -16.84
N LYS A 45 -3.59 10.25 -17.43
CA LYS A 45 -4.18 10.38 -18.77
C LYS A 45 -5.66 10.71 -18.72
N GLU A 46 -6.36 10.16 -17.74
CA GLU A 46 -7.79 10.41 -17.53
C GLU A 46 -8.04 10.41 -16.03
N ASN A 47 -8.87 11.32 -15.55
CA ASN A 47 -9.12 11.47 -14.12
C ASN A 47 -10.60 11.75 -13.79
N GLN A 48 -11.50 11.21 -14.62
CA GLN A 48 -12.94 11.45 -14.42
C GLN A 48 -13.47 10.88 -13.11
N ARG A 49 -12.90 9.75 -12.68
CA ARG A 49 -13.36 9.06 -11.46
C ARG A 49 -12.59 9.50 -10.22
N TRP A 50 -11.29 9.69 -10.35
CA TRP A 50 -10.49 10.26 -9.27
C TRP A 50 -9.15 10.72 -9.82
N THR A 51 -8.49 11.62 -9.08
CA THR A 51 -7.13 12.07 -9.41
C THR A 51 -6.19 11.47 -8.37
N PRO A 52 -5.28 10.58 -8.77
CA PRO A 52 -4.35 9.99 -7.81
C PRO A 52 -3.30 11.01 -7.35
N HIS A 53 -2.88 10.88 -6.09
CA HIS A 53 -1.84 11.70 -5.51
C HIS A 53 -0.50 10.97 -5.51
N ARG A 54 -0.47 9.75 -4.99
CA ARG A 54 0.74 8.94 -4.90
C ARG A 54 0.35 7.47 -4.90
N LEU A 55 0.78 6.75 -5.93
CA LEU A 55 0.41 5.35 -6.09
C LEU A 55 1.50 4.42 -5.58
N VAL A 56 1.08 3.41 -4.83
CA VAL A 56 1.91 2.29 -4.42
C VAL A 56 1.23 1.02 -4.91
N LEU A 57 2.01 0.11 -5.46
CA LEU A 57 1.51 -1.18 -5.95
C LEU A 57 2.33 -2.29 -5.33
N LEU A 58 1.63 -3.23 -4.68
CA LEU A 58 2.22 -4.43 -4.09
C LEU A 58 1.67 -5.64 -4.79
N LYS A 59 2.48 -6.70 -4.84
CA LYS A 59 2.07 -8.00 -5.37
C LYS A 59 2.22 -9.06 -4.29
N PHE A 60 1.20 -9.91 -4.15
CA PHE A 60 1.22 -11.07 -3.27
C PHE A 60 0.93 -12.33 -4.08
N PRO A 61 1.36 -13.52 -3.62
CA PRO A 61 1.12 -14.76 -4.36
C PRO A 61 -0.35 -15.07 -4.59
N SER A 62 -1.23 -14.63 -3.69
CA SER A 62 -2.66 -14.92 -3.77
C SER A 62 -3.48 -13.87 -3.02
N MET A 63 -4.77 -13.85 -3.30
CA MET A 63 -5.72 -13.01 -2.56
C MET A 63 -5.72 -13.36 -1.08
N GLU A 64 -5.67 -14.65 -0.76
CA GLU A 64 -5.61 -15.14 0.61
C GLU A 64 -4.37 -14.61 1.35
N GLN A 65 -3.22 -14.64 0.69
CA GLN A 65 -1.97 -14.16 1.30
C GLN A 65 -1.99 -12.65 1.50
N ALA A 66 -2.54 -11.89 0.56
CA ALA A 66 -2.68 -10.44 0.69
C ALA A 66 -3.60 -10.07 1.87
N GLU A 67 -4.73 -10.77 2.00
CA GLU A 67 -5.66 -10.58 3.12
C GLU A 67 -5.00 -10.98 4.44
N PHE A 68 -4.24 -12.07 4.44
CA PHE A 68 -3.53 -12.52 5.63
C PHE A 68 -2.53 -11.48 6.11
N PHE A 69 -1.80 -10.88 5.18
CA PHE A 69 -0.90 -9.77 5.49
C PHE A 69 -1.66 -8.58 6.09
N PHE A 70 -2.70 -8.11 5.40
CA PHE A 70 -3.43 -6.92 5.84
C PHE A 70 -4.05 -7.11 7.23
N ASN A 71 -4.61 -8.28 7.49
CA ASN A 71 -5.28 -8.58 8.76
C ASN A 71 -4.33 -9.04 9.86
N SER A 72 -3.03 -9.17 9.58
CA SER A 72 -2.07 -9.61 10.58
C SER A 72 -1.97 -8.60 11.72
N PRO A 73 -1.79 -9.07 12.98
CA PRO A 73 -1.58 -8.15 14.10
C PRO A 73 -0.43 -7.19 13.89
N ALA A 74 0.64 -7.65 13.24
CA ALA A 74 1.82 -6.84 12.96
C ALA A 74 1.49 -5.67 12.04
N TYR A 75 0.73 -5.89 10.96
CA TYR A 75 0.35 -4.81 10.06
C TYR A 75 -0.70 -3.90 10.70
N GLN A 76 -1.68 -4.48 11.39
CA GLN A 76 -2.71 -3.69 12.08
C GLN A 76 -2.10 -2.73 13.10
N ALA A 77 -0.96 -3.09 13.71
CA ALA A 77 -0.24 -2.21 14.61
C ALA A 77 0.39 -1.00 13.92
N LEU A 78 0.66 -1.09 12.62
CA LEU A 78 1.21 0.02 11.83
C LEU A 78 0.14 0.98 11.32
N LEU A 79 -1.11 0.56 11.21
CA LEU A 79 -2.18 1.37 10.64
C LEU A 79 -2.36 2.73 11.33
N PRO A 80 -2.31 2.85 12.67
CA PRO A 80 -2.42 4.15 13.31
C PRO A 80 -1.37 5.15 12.81
N ILE A 81 -0.13 4.69 12.59
CA ILE A 81 0.94 5.56 12.07
C ILE A 81 0.58 6.04 10.67
N SER A 82 0.13 5.13 9.81
CA SER A 82 -0.29 5.46 8.46
C SER A 82 -1.46 6.44 8.43
N ARG A 83 -2.45 6.24 9.30
CA ARG A 83 -3.64 7.09 9.38
C ARG A 83 -3.30 8.50 9.87
N GLU A 84 -2.31 8.64 10.74
CA GLU A 84 -1.84 9.94 11.20
C GLU A 84 -0.94 10.63 10.16
N ALA A 85 -0.27 9.84 9.31
CA ALA A 85 0.71 10.34 8.36
C ALA A 85 0.12 10.67 7.00
N SER A 86 -1.09 10.16 6.69
CA SER A 86 -1.65 10.29 5.35
C SER A 86 -3.17 10.10 5.34
N ARG A 87 -3.75 10.50 4.21
CA ARG A 87 -5.13 10.14 3.85
C ARG A 87 -5.01 9.22 2.65
N ARG A 88 -5.52 7.99 2.76
CA ARG A 88 -5.31 7.02 1.69
C ARG A 88 -6.51 6.11 1.46
N THR A 89 -6.54 5.58 0.25
CA THR A 89 -7.43 4.48 -0.14
C THR A 89 -6.56 3.29 -0.46
N LEU A 90 -6.92 2.13 0.05
CA LEU A 90 -6.21 0.89 -0.16
C LEU A 90 -7.20 -0.16 -0.64
N VAL A 91 -6.87 -0.83 -1.75
CA VAL A 91 -7.73 -1.86 -2.34
C VAL A 91 -6.89 -3.09 -2.61
N ILE A 92 -7.42 -4.25 -2.23
CA ILE A 92 -6.85 -5.55 -2.57
C ILE A 92 -7.70 -6.14 -3.67
N PHE A 93 -7.08 -6.56 -4.78
CA PHE A 93 -7.81 -7.14 -5.89
C PHE A 93 -7.01 -8.24 -6.56
N GLU A 94 -7.73 -9.19 -7.14
CA GLU A 94 -7.11 -10.36 -7.75
C GLU A 94 -6.64 -10.06 -9.17
N GLY A 95 -5.46 -10.59 -9.50
CA GLY A 95 -4.92 -10.52 -10.84
C GLY A 95 -5.47 -11.61 -11.76
N VAL A 96 -5.05 -11.58 -12.98
CA VAL A 96 -5.41 -12.59 -13.97
C VAL A 96 -4.43 -13.76 -13.97
#